data_991d9b022af43756aaebe7b5d84605b3
#
_entry.id   991d9b022af43756aaebe7b5d84605b3
#
_cell.length_a   1.000
_cell.length_b   1.000
_cell.length_c   1.000
_cell.angle_alpha   90.00
_cell.angle_beta   90.00
_cell.angle_gamma   90.00
#
_symmetry.space_group_name_H-M   'P 1'
#
loop_
_entity.id
_entity.type
_entity.pdbx_description
1 polymer ?
#
loop_
_entity_poly.entity_id
_entity_poly.type
_entity_poly.pdbx_seq_one_letter_code
_entity_poly.pdbx_strand_id
1 'polypeptide(L)' 'MNLTEILHEKPLSDQSTPQDVMIYAIHDEKRTVEFYKEMASHCSGAPMESVFSKLQKQEMIHLTKLEEAYEKLYMAHM' A
#
# COMPACT_ATOMS: atom_id res chain seq x y z
N MET A 1 1.21 -9.34 -7.15
CA MET A 1 -0.16 -9.11 -7.68
C MET A 1 -0.64 -7.75 -7.21
N ASN A 2 -1.31 -7.02 -8.07
CA ASN A 2 -1.83 -5.69 -7.69
C ASN A 2 -3.26 -5.83 -7.14
N LEU A 3 -3.35 -6.09 -5.85
CA LEU A 3 -4.65 -6.32 -5.20
C LEU A 3 -5.52 -5.06 -5.13
N THR A 4 -4.93 -3.87 -5.22
CA THR A 4 -5.73 -2.64 -5.17
C THR A 4 -6.65 -2.48 -6.38
N GLU A 5 -6.37 -3.19 -7.47
CA GLU A 5 -7.22 -3.15 -8.66
C GLU A 5 -8.44 -4.07 -8.55
N ILE A 6 -8.36 -5.11 -7.70
CA ILE A 6 -9.43 -6.12 -7.60
C ILE A 6 -10.16 -6.10 -6.26
N LEU A 7 -9.59 -5.50 -5.23
CA LEU A 7 -10.22 -5.42 -3.91
C LEU A 7 -10.78 -4.02 -3.68
N HIS A 8 -12.06 -3.96 -3.33
CA HIS A 8 -12.72 -2.68 -3.02
C HIS A 8 -12.54 -2.36 -1.54
N GLU A 9 -11.98 -1.19 -1.24
CA GLU A 9 -11.88 -0.77 0.15
C GLU A 9 -13.22 -0.17 0.61
N LYS A 10 -13.48 -0.34 1.91
CA LYS A 10 -14.62 0.26 2.60
C LYS A 10 -14.09 1.19 3.67
N PRO A 11 -14.81 2.28 4.01
CA PRO A 11 -14.46 3.08 5.17
C PRO A 11 -14.44 2.20 6.43
N LEU A 12 -13.44 2.40 7.29
CA LEU A 12 -13.34 1.66 8.54
C LEU A 12 -14.44 2.09 9.50
N SER A 13 -14.99 1.12 10.22
CA SER A 13 -16.05 1.34 11.21
C SER A 13 -15.97 0.27 12.29
N ASP A 14 -16.82 0.38 13.30
CA ASP A 14 -16.92 -0.65 14.34
C ASP A 14 -17.39 -1.99 13.79
N GLN A 15 -17.97 -2.00 12.60
CA GLN A 15 -18.44 -3.22 11.95
C GLN A 15 -17.41 -3.84 11.01
N SER A 16 -16.25 -3.22 10.84
CA SER A 16 -15.20 -3.73 9.97
C SER A 16 -14.68 -5.07 10.45
N THR A 17 -14.57 -6.04 9.54
CA THR A 17 -13.95 -7.33 9.83
C THR A 17 -12.43 -7.21 9.73
N PRO A 18 -11.65 -8.17 10.26
CA PRO A 18 -10.20 -8.19 10.02
C PRO A 18 -9.84 -8.17 8.54
N GLN A 19 -10.62 -8.84 7.69
CA GLN A 19 -10.40 -8.82 6.25
C GLN A 19 -10.60 -7.40 5.69
N ASP A 20 -11.66 -6.71 6.12
CA ASP A 20 -11.90 -5.32 5.71
C ASP A 20 -10.75 -4.41 6.10
N VAL A 21 -10.21 -4.61 7.30
CA VAL A 21 -9.07 -3.82 7.79
C VAL A 21 -7.83 -4.07 6.93
N MET A 22 -7.57 -5.33 6.56
CA MET A 22 -6.43 -5.64 5.69
C MET A 22 -6.58 -5.00 4.30
N ILE A 23 -7.78 -5.05 3.73
CA ILE A 23 -8.05 -4.41 2.43
C ILE A 23 -7.80 -2.90 2.52
N TYR A 24 -8.28 -2.27 3.57
CA TYR A 24 -8.04 -0.85 3.80
C TYR A 24 -6.54 -0.56 3.92
N ALA A 25 -5.82 -1.37 4.70
CA ALA A 25 -4.37 -1.18 4.89
C ALA A 25 -3.60 -1.30 3.57
N ILE A 26 -3.98 -2.24 2.70
CA ILE A 26 -3.35 -2.41 1.39
C ILE A 26 -3.55 -1.15 0.54
N HIS A 27 -4.78 -0.63 0.49
CA HIS A 27 -5.05 0.61 -0.24
C HIS A 27 -4.30 1.81 0.34
N ASP A 28 -4.22 1.87 1.68
CA ASP A 28 -3.53 2.96 2.36
C ASP A 28 -2.03 2.96 2.05
N GLU A 29 -1.39 1.79 2.09
CA GLU A 29 0.01 1.65 1.69
C GLU A 29 0.24 2.02 0.23
N LYS A 30 -0.70 1.65 -0.64
CA LYS A 30 -0.61 2.02 -2.06
C LYS A 30 -0.64 3.54 -2.24
N ARG A 31 -1.54 4.22 -1.52
CA ARG A 31 -1.61 5.69 -1.54
C ARG A 31 -0.31 6.31 -1.04
N THR A 32 0.29 5.74 -0.01
CA THR A 32 1.56 6.22 0.55
C THR A 32 2.70 6.06 -0.45
N VAL A 33 2.78 4.92 -1.13
CA VAL A 33 3.77 4.69 -2.18
C VAL A 33 3.66 5.76 -3.27
N GLU A 34 2.45 6.02 -3.73
CA GLU A 34 2.22 7.01 -4.79
C GLU A 34 2.51 8.44 -4.33
N PHE A 35 2.20 8.74 -3.07
CA PHE A 35 2.53 10.04 -2.47
C PHE A 35 4.05 10.29 -2.50
N TYR A 36 4.84 9.32 -2.03
CA TYR A 36 6.30 9.49 -2.03
C TYR A 36 6.87 9.55 -3.44
N LYS A 37 6.29 8.82 -4.38
CA LYS A 37 6.67 8.91 -5.78
C LYS A 37 6.48 10.32 -6.34
N GLU A 38 5.32 10.93 -6.05
CA GLU A 38 5.04 12.30 -6.45
C GLU A 38 5.99 13.29 -5.79
N MET A 39 6.26 13.12 -4.49
CA MET A 39 7.16 14.01 -3.76
C MET A 39 8.59 13.91 -4.30
N ALA A 40 9.06 12.71 -4.63
CA ALA A 40 10.36 12.54 -5.26
C ALA A 40 10.43 13.28 -6.59
N SER A 41 9.37 13.20 -7.38
CA SER A 41 9.27 13.89 -8.67
C SER A 41 9.31 15.42 -8.51
N HIS A 42 8.57 15.94 -7.52
CA HIS A 42 8.59 17.37 -7.19
C HIS A 42 9.95 17.86 -6.76
N CYS A 43 10.75 17.01 -6.12
CA CYS A 43 12.07 17.35 -5.62
C CYS A 43 13.19 16.93 -6.57
N SER A 44 12.86 16.68 -7.84
CA SER A 44 13.84 16.20 -8.82
C SER A 44 15.06 17.14 -8.88
N GLY A 45 16.24 16.55 -8.74
CA GLY A 45 17.51 17.30 -8.71
C GLY A 45 17.88 17.90 -7.36
N ALA A 46 16.99 17.85 -6.37
CA ALA A 46 17.25 18.35 -5.02
C ALA A 46 17.66 17.19 -4.09
N PRO A 47 18.35 17.50 -2.96
CA PRO A 47 18.72 16.44 -2.00
C PRO A 47 17.54 15.62 -1.48
N MET A 48 16.36 16.22 -1.33
CA MET A 48 15.18 15.54 -0.83
C MET A 48 14.63 14.48 -1.78
N GLU A 49 14.97 14.52 -3.06
CA GLU A 49 14.57 13.48 -4.00
C GLU A 49 15.00 12.10 -3.52
N SER A 50 16.24 11.97 -3.10
CA SER A 50 16.79 10.71 -2.59
C SER A 50 16.04 10.21 -1.37
N VAL A 51 15.66 11.12 -0.46
CA VAL A 51 14.91 10.76 0.74
C VAL A 51 13.54 10.17 0.38
N PHE A 52 12.79 10.86 -0.48
CA PHE A 52 11.46 10.39 -0.89
C PHE A 52 11.53 9.11 -1.71
N SER A 53 12.55 8.93 -2.55
CA SER A 53 12.74 7.69 -3.29
C SER A 53 12.99 6.50 -2.37
N LYS A 54 13.77 6.69 -1.30
CA LYS A 54 14.02 5.63 -0.30
C LYS A 54 12.76 5.29 0.47
N LEU A 55 11.98 6.31 0.88
CA LEU A 55 10.72 6.09 1.58
C LEU A 55 9.73 5.35 0.69
N GLN A 56 9.66 5.68 -0.59
CA GLN A 56 8.82 4.97 -1.54
C GLN A 56 9.18 3.48 -1.60
N LYS A 57 10.46 3.17 -1.69
CA LYS A 57 10.91 1.77 -1.76
C LYS A 57 10.55 0.99 -0.50
N GLN A 58 10.69 1.62 0.68
CA GLN A 58 10.31 1.00 1.94
C GLN A 58 8.82 0.70 1.99
N GLU A 59 7.99 1.65 1.56
CA GLU A 59 6.54 1.45 1.54
C GLU A 59 6.12 0.39 0.52
N MET A 60 6.85 0.26 -0.61
CA MET A 60 6.60 -0.81 -1.57
C MET A 60 6.84 -2.19 -0.96
N ILE A 61 7.86 -2.32 -0.11
CA ILE A 61 8.14 -3.56 0.61
C ILE A 61 6.99 -3.87 1.57
N HIS A 62 6.52 -2.87 2.32
CA HIS A 62 5.38 -3.04 3.23
C HIS A 62 4.12 -3.46 2.46
N LEU A 63 3.85 -2.81 1.35
CA LEU A 63 2.70 -3.14 0.50
C LEU A 63 2.78 -4.61 0.03
N THR A 64 3.94 -5.03 -0.46
CA THR A 64 4.14 -6.40 -0.92
C THR A 64 3.87 -7.41 0.21
N LYS A 65 4.37 -7.12 1.41
CA LYS A 65 4.14 -7.99 2.58
C LYS A 65 2.66 -8.09 2.94
N LEU A 66 1.94 -6.97 2.90
CA LEU A 66 0.51 -6.98 3.16
C LEU A 66 -0.26 -7.75 2.10
N GLU A 67 0.09 -7.58 0.82
CA GLU A 67 -0.54 -8.31 -0.26
C GLU A 67 -0.30 -9.82 -0.14
N GLU A 68 0.93 -10.22 0.18
CA GLU A 68 1.26 -11.63 0.38
C GLU A 68 0.49 -12.22 1.56
N ALA A 69 0.38 -11.48 2.66
CA ALA A 69 -0.38 -11.93 3.82
C ALA A 69 -1.87 -12.08 3.48
N TYR A 70 -2.43 -11.12 2.73
CA TYR A 70 -3.82 -11.19 2.31
C TYR A 70 -4.07 -12.40 1.42
N GLU A 71 -3.22 -12.63 0.42
CA GLU A 71 -3.34 -13.79 -0.46
C GLU A 71 -3.32 -15.09 0.33
N LYS A 72 -2.40 -15.19 1.28
CA LYS A 72 -2.24 -16.39 2.10
C LYS A 72 -3.44 -16.65 2.99
N LEU A 73 -3.99 -15.61 3.61
CA LEU A 73 -5.08 -15.73 4.57
C LEU A 73 -6.45 -15.86 3.90
N TYR A 74 -6.67 -15.19 2.78
CA TYR A 74 -8.01 -15.05 2.21
C TYR A 74 -8.15 -15.56 0.77
N MET A 75 -7.05 -15.86 0.08
CA MET A 75 -7.08 -16.28 -1.32
C MET A 75 -6.44 -17.65 -1.55
N ALA A 76 -5.83 -18.25 -0.55
CA ALA A 76 -5.07 -19.50 -0.69
C ALA A 76 -5.92 -20.70 -1.10
N HIS A 77 -7.25 -20.60 -0.94
CA HIS A 77 -8.18 -21.70 -1.26
C HIS A 77 -9.05 -21.39 -2.47
N MET A 78 -8.75 -20.33 -3.17
CA MET A 78 -9.50 -19.95 -4.38
C MET A 78 -8.97 -20.67 -5.61
#